data_9c865d67ea98f0e0f4eb276ac041666b
#
_entry.id   9c865d67ea98f0e0f4eb276ac041666b
#
_cell.length_a   1.000
_cell.length_b   1.000
_cell.length_c   1.000
_cell.angle_alpha   90.00
_cell.angle_beta   90.00
_cell.angle_gamma   90.00
#
_symmetry.space_group_name_H-M   'P 1'
#
loop_
_entity.id
_entity.type
_entity.pdbx_description
1 polymer ?
#
loop_
_entity_poly.entity_id
_entity_poly.type
_entity_poly.pdbx_seq_one_letter_code
_entity_poly.pdbx_strand_id
1 'polypeptide(L)'
;MKTNRFLGFIMSVVALAFAATACDDKKEDLGAPSVEVEKSEISFEKTGGTETVQVTATRDWKATTEQDWISIGPREGEASSKAVTVEIKVMENSGLDREGSVKFDIGFDSKTLTVKQKGTGSVADMTVYKNNFDKAEATKTYGTGTSWPYLDQFDGWKNATGTGAGSEEYSFKAMSARANSTSNSNYSDYAGSGSNNLFFGSNAYFSVTGIKLQSATDYSLTFGAEKYSQGNGSLFKHNEFHVYVSNDGAKWVELEYSFPNGDKEGRWDLATSNFTVPS
;
A
#
# COMPACT_ATOMS: atom_id res chain seq x y z
N MET A 1 106.04 19.95 -29.46
CA MET A 1 105.44 20.84 -28.41
C MET A 1 104.01 20.38 -28.20
N LYS A 2 103.66 20.16 -26.96
CA LYS A 2 102.38 19.84 -26.32
C LYS A 2 101.80 18.46 -26.62
N THR A 3 102.06 17.61 -25.71
CA THR A 3 101.46 16.37 -25.31
C THR A 3 100.03 16.53 -24.80
N ASN A 4 99.11 15.78 -25.30
CA ASN A 4 97.84 15.59 -24.60
C ASN A 4 97.67 14.11 -24.23
N ARG A 5 97.73 13.85 -22.93
CA ARG A 5 97.43 12.54 -22.30
C ARG A 5 95.92 12.35 -22.27
N PHE A 6 95.46 11.27 -22.92
CA PHE A 6 94.08 10.82 -22.80
C PHE A 6 94.01 9.78 -21.68
N LEU A 7 93.38 10.12 -20.57
CA LEU A 7 93.11 9.28 -19.42
C LEU A 7 91.86 8.45 -19.73
N GLY A 8 92.02 7.18 -19.94
CA GLY A 8 90.88 6.25 -20.13
C GLY A 8 90.18 5.98 -18.78
N PHE A 9 88.92 6.28 -18.72
CA PHE A 9 88.02 5.95 -17.65
C PHE A 9 87.32 4.64 -17.95
N ILE A 10 87.70 3.55 -17.21
CA ILE A 10 87.01 2.26 -17.30
C ILE A 10 85.76 2.39 -16.41
N MET A 11 84.61 2.45 -17.02
CA MET A 11 83.32 2.44 -16.34
C MET A 11 82.85 0.98 -16.23
N SER A 12 82.98 0.38 -15.03
CA SER A 12 82.40 -0.93 -14.74
C SER A 12 80.88 -0.80 -14.65
N VAL A 13 80.17 -1.36 -15.62
CA VAL A 13 78.72 -1.49 -15.57
C VAL A 13 78.41 -2.72 -14.71
N VAL A 14 77.97 -2.50 -13.49
CA VAL A 14 77.35 -3.54 -12.68
C VAL A 14 75.91 -3.68 -13.14
N ALA A 15 75.62 -4.73 -13.91
CA ALA A 15 74.25 -5.08 -14.26
C ALA A 15 73.57 -5.65 -13.01
N LEU A 16 72.76 -4.85 -12.37
CA LEU A 16 71.80 -5.30 -11.34
C LEU A 16 70.65 -5.97 -12.07
N ALA A 17 70.62 -7.30 -12.07
CA ALA A 17 69.44 -8.05 -12.54
C ALA A 17 68.33 -7.89 -11.47
N PHE A 18 67.41 -6.95 -11.70
CA PHE A 18 66.12 -6.97 -11.02
C PHE A 18 65.34 -8.19 -11.57
N ALA A 19 65.26 -9.24 -10.76
CA ALA A 19 64.25 -10.26 -10.94
C ALA A 19 62.90 -9.58 -10.61
N ALA A 20 62.24 -9.05 -11.66
CA ALA A 20 60.85 -8.73 -11.57
C ALA A 20 60.12 -10.09 -11.43
N THR A 21 59.74 -10.44 -10.22
CA THR A 21 58.68 -11.42 -9.99
C THR A 21 57.43 -10.76 -10.54
N ALA A 22 57.15 -10.99 -11.82
CA ALA A 22 55.81 -10.75 -12.37
C ALA A 22 54.90 -11.67 -11.54
N CYS A 23 54.14 -11.09 -10.62
CA CYS A 23 52.85 -11.67 -10.22
C CYS A 23 52.04 -11.77 -11.49
N ASP A 24 51.99 -12.95 -12.07
CA ASP A 24 51.10 -13.34 -13.14
C ASP A 24 49.71 -13.43 -12.49
N ASP A 25 49.10 -12.28 -12.21
CA ASP A 25 47.69 -12.19 -11.95
C ASP A 25 46.97 -12.55 -13.26
N LYS A 26 46.90 -13.87 -13.51
CA LYS A 26 46.01 -14.42 -14.52
C LYS A 26 44.61 -14.04 -14.05
N LYS A 27 44.12 -12.89 -14.50
CA LYS A 27 42.67 -12.60 -14.42
C LYS A 27 41.98 -13.78 -15.08
N GLU A 28 41.17 -14.46 -14.33
CA GLU A 28 40.33 -15.55 -14.80
C GLU A 28 39.55 -15.06 -16.03
N ASP A 29 39.63 -15.75 -17.14
CA ASP A 29 38.82 -15.46 -18.31
C ASP A 29 37.38 -15.90 -18.01
N LEU A 30 36.55 -14.98 -17.59
CA LEU A 30 35.16 -15.21 -17.19
C LEU A 30 34.17 -15.18 -18.37
N GLY A 31 34.70 -15.06 -19.61
CA GLY A 31 33.88 -15.07 -20.83
C GLY A 31 33.06 -13.81 -21.06
N ALA A 32 31.90 -13.98 -21.72
CA ALA A 32 31.00 -12.87 -22.04
C ALA A 32 30.41 -12.21 -20.78
N PRO A 33 30.10 -10.90 -20.81
CA PRO A 33 29.44 -10.24 -19.71
C PRO A 33 28.12 -10.92 -19.34
N SER A 34 28.00 -11.35 -18.09
CA SER A 34 26.76 -11.92 -17.53
C SER A 34 26.70 -11.72 -16.02
N VAL A 35 25.50 -11.59 -15.49
CA VAL A 35 25.19 -11.62 -14.08
C VAL A 35 24.06 -12.61 -13.82
N GLU A 36 24.25 -13.49 -12.85
CA GLU A 36 23.28 -14.49 -12.43
C GLU A 36 22.93 -14.28 -10.96
N VAL A 37 21.64 -14.36 -10.65
CA VAL A 37 21.12 -14.30 -9.28
C VAL A 37 20.34 -15.59 -9.06
N GLU A 38 20.68 -16.32 -7.99
CA GLU A 38 20.10 -17.66 -7.71
C GLU A 38 18.57 -17.66 -7.67
N LYS A 39 17.99 -16.59 -7.14
CA LYS A 39 16.53 -16.43 -6.99
C LYS A 39 16.05 -15.21 -7.80
N SER A 40 14.89 -15.33 -8.42
CA SER A 40 14.22 -14.19 -9.06
C SER A 40 13.28 -13.44 -8.11
N GLU A 41 12.87 -14.11 -7.02
CA GLU A 41 11.94 -13.57 -6.00
C GLU A 41 12.28 -14.10 -4.62
N ILE A 42 12.10 -13.26 -3.60
CA ILE A 42 12.12 -13.62 -2.19
C ILE A 42 10.91 -12.99 -1.47
N SER A 43 10.43 -13.66 -0.44
CA SER A 43 9.25 -13.24 0.30
C SER A 43 9.54 -13.16 1.79
N PHE A 44 9.02 -12.12 2.44
CA PHE A 44 9.15 -11.88 3.87
C PHE A 44 7.79 -11.82 4.54
N GLU A 45 7.75 -12.26 5.79
CA GLU A 45 6.64 -11.98 6.68
C GLU A 45 6.65 -10.51 7.12
N LYS A 46 5.55 -10.05 7.71
CA LYS A 46 5.40 -8.66 8.17
C LYS A 46 6.50 -8.18 9.11
N THR A 47 7.05 -9.07 9.91
CA THR A 47 8.15 -8.75 10.85
C THR A 47 9.46 -8.38 10.17
N GLY A 48 9.54 -8.56 8.84
CA GLY A 48 10.80 -8.41 8.11
C GLY A 48 11.78 -9.53 8.40
N GLY A 49 13.05 -9.26 8.24
CA GLY A 49 14.12 -10.23 8.47
C GLY A 49 15.27 -10.09 7.49
N THR A 50 16.08 -11.13 7.38
CA THR A 50 17.21 -11.20 6.46
C THR A 50 17.14 -12.51 5.68
N GLU A 51 17.24 -12.41 4.36
CA GLU A 51 17.40 -13.51 3.42
C GLU A 51 18.70 -13.35 2.64
N THR A 52 19.21 -14.43 2.11
CA THR A 52 20.43 -14.41 1.30
C THR A 52 20.15 -14.88 -0.11
N VAL A 53 20.88 -14.29 -1.06
CA VAL A 53 20.92 -14.73 -2.46
C VAL A 53 22.36 -14.88 -2.92
N GLN A 54 22.60 -15.83 -3.82
CA GLN A 54 23.90 -16.03 -4.44
C GLN A 54 23.95 -15.24 -5.75
N VAL A 55 25.03 -14.47 -5.91
CA VAL A 55 25.28 -13.66 -7.10
C VAL A 55 26.59 -14.10 -7.73
N THR A 56 26.57 -14.44 -9.02
CA THR A 56 27.76 -14.73 -9.82
C THR A 56 27.81 -13.75 -10.98
N ALA A 57 28.93 -13.08 -11.16
CA ALA A 57 29.04 -12.08 -12.21
C ALA A 57 30.42 -12.13 -12.88
N THR A 58 30.44 -12.06 -14.22
CA THR A 58 31.67 -12.06 -15.02
C THR A 58 32.34 -10.68 -15.10
N ARG A 59 31.72 -9.66 -14.52
CA ARG A 59 32.20 -8.28 -14.37
C ARG A 59 31.90 -7.79 -12.97
N ASP A 60 32.58 -6.73 -12.55
CA ASP A 60 32.26 -6.05 -11.30
C ASP A 60 30.81 -5.60 -11.31
N TRP A 61 30.10 -5.79 -10.20
CA TRP A 61 28.67 -5.57 -10.11
C TRP A 61 28.29 -4.62 -8.99
N LYS A 62 27.15 -3.98 -9.15
CA LYS A 62 26.51 -3.16 -8.12
C LYS A 62 25.07 -3.61 -7.91
N ALA A 63 24.65 -3.65 -6.64
CA ALA A 63 23.28 -3.90 -6.23
C ALA A 63 22.63 -2.60 -5.74
N THR A 64 21.48 -2.26 -6.30
CA THR A 64 20.72 -1.04 -5.97
C THR A 64 19.26 -1.34 -5.71
N THR A 65 18.64 -0.51 -4.89
CA THR A 65 17.20 -0.50 -4.65
C THR A 65 16.72 0.93 -4.46
N GLU A 66 15.51 1.23 -4.86
CA GLU A 66 14.84 2.52 -4.63
C GLU A 66 13.97 2.48 -3.36
N GLN A 67 13.81 1.30 -2.75
CA GLN A 67 13.02 1.12 -1.56
C GLN A 67 13.85 1.39 -0.30
N ASP A 68 13.40 2.32 0.53
CA ASP A 68 14.02 2.69 1.82
C ASP A 68 13.90 1.58 2.89
N TRP A 69 12.95 0.66 2.72
CA TRP A 69 12.71 -0.47 3.60
C TRP A 69 13.54 -1.73 3.26
N ILE A 70 14.35 -1.71 2.18
CA ILE A 70 15.25 -2.78 1.77
C ILE A 70 16.70 -2.34 1.96
N SER A 71 17.48 -3.13 2.67
CA SER A 71 18.94 -2.94 2.83
C SER A 71 19.67 -4.11 2.18
N ILE A 72 20.80 -3.81 1.53
CA ILE A 72 21.60 -4.77 0.77
C ILE A 72 23.03 -4.79 1.34
N GLY A 73 23.61 -5.95 1.51
CA GLY A 73 24.99 -6.12 1.96
C GLY A 73 25.66 -7.41 1.42
N PRO A 74 26.78 -7.33 0.69
CA PRO A 74 27.42 -6.15 0.12
C PRO A 74 26.62 -5.53 -1.03
N ARG A 75 26.86 -4.24 -1.33
CA ARG A 75 26.23 -3.51 -2.44
C ARG A 75 27.04 -3.57 -3.75
N GLU A 76 28.22 -4.13 -3.71
CA GLU A 76 29.09 -4.29 -4.86
C GLU A 76 29.99 -5.50 -4.68
N GLY A 77 30.52 -6.02 -5.76
CA GLY A 77 31.49 -7.12 -5.77
C GLY A 77 32.31 -7.16 -7.05
N GLU A 78 33.43 -7.86 -6.97
CA GLU A 78 34.34 -8.05 -8.10
C GLU A 78 33.85 -9.18 -9.00
N ALA A 79 34.32 -9.16 -10.25
CA ALA A 79 34.15 -10.25 -11.21
C ALA A 79 34.70 -11.58 -10.68
N SER A 80 33.91 -12.64 -10.69
CA SER A 80 34.32 -13.94 -10.17
C SER A 80 33.44 -15.07 -10.75
N SER A 81 34.07 -16.24 -10.99
CA SER A 81 33.34 -17.48 -11.25
C SER A 81 32.71 -18.06 -9.98
N LYS A 82 33.08 -17.57 -8.80
CA LYS A 82 32.50 -17.98 -7.51
C LYS A 82 31.35 -17.10 -7.13
N ALA A 83 30.30 -17.71 -6.63
CA ALA A 83 29.13 -16.97 -6.13
C ALA A 83 29.50 -16.15 -4.87
N VAL A 84 28.98 -14.95 -4.80
CA VAL A 84 29.03 -14.06 -3.64
C VAL A 84 27.69 -14.08 -2.94
N THR A 85 27.70 -14.29 -1.63
CA THR A 85 26.47 -14.23 -0.83
C THR A 85 26.12 -12.77 -0.56
N VAL A 86 24.93 -12.36 -0.95
CA VAL A 86 24.35 -11.03 -0.70
C VAL A 86 23.19 -11.18 0.25
N GLU A 87 23.26 -10.43 1.35
CA GLU A 87 22.15 -10.33 2.33
C GLU A 87 21.15 -9.26 1.88
N ILE A 88 19.88 -9.61 1.88
CA ILE A 88 18.76 -8.71 1.68
C ILE A 88 18.02 -8.62 3.00
N LYS A 89 18.10 -7.46 3.65
CA LYS A 89 17.43 -7.20 4.91
C LYS A 89 16.23 -6.28 4.70
N VAL A 90 15.10 -6.67 5.28
CA VAL A 90 13.81 -5.99 5.14
C VAL A 90 13.30 -5.57 6.51
N MET A 91 12.90 -4.30 6.63
CA MET A 91 12.31 -3.75 7.86
C MET A 91 10.88 -4.26 8.06
N GLU A 92 10.39 -4.22 9.30
CA GLU A 92 9.00 -4.53 9.62
C GLU A 92 8.02 -3.73 8.77
N ASN A 93 6.93 -4.37 8.36
CA ASN A 93 5.84 -3.77 7.60
C ASN A 93 4.55 -3.74 8.42
N SER A 94 4.23 -2.58 8.95
CA SER A 94 2.96 -2.34 9.65
C SER A 94 1.82 -1.92 8.72
N GLY A 95 2.09 -1.76 7.43
CA GLY A 95 1.13 -1.37 6.40
C GLY A 95 0.54 -2.57 5.65
N LEU A 96 0.25 -2.34 4.38
CA LEU A 96 -0.22 -3.36 3.44
C LEU A 96 0.92 -4.26 2.95
N ASP A 97 0.57 -5.38 2.29
CA ASP A 97 1.52 -6.14 1.48
C ASP A 97 2.25 -5.18 0.54
N ARG A 98 3.56 -5.33 0.42
CA ARG A 98 4.37 -4.46 -0.44
C ARG A 98 5.35 -5.24 -1.27
N GLU A 99 5.72 -4.66 -2.39
CA GLU A 99 6.69 -5.22 -3.32
C GLU A 99 7.75 -4.16 -3.64
N GLY A 100 8.96 -4.62 -3.79
CA GLY A 100 10.10 -3.81 -4.20
C GLY A 100 11.07 -4.65 -5.01
N SER A 101 12.18 -4.06 -5.39
CA SER A 101 13.18 -4.75 -6.20
C SER A 101 14.60 -4.38 -5.81
N VAL A 102 15.50 -5.33 -6.06
CA VAL A 102 16.95 -5.13 -6.03
C VAL A 102 17.48 -5.42 -7.42
N LYS A 103 18.15 -4.43 -8.02
CA LYS A 103 18.81 -4.57 -9.33
C LYS A 103 20.30 -4.85 -9.12
N PHE A 104 20.78 -5.95 -9.70
CA PHE A 104 22.18 -6.28 -9.83
C PHE A 104 22.64 -5.91 -11.25
N ASP A 105 23.61 -5.02 -11.37
CA ASP A 105 24.00 -4.39 -12.63
C ASP A 105 25.52 -4.50 -12.84
N ILE A 106 25.94 -4.96 -14.01
CA ILE A 106 27.34 -5.02 -14.45
C ILE A 106 27.66 -4.03 -15.57
N GLY A 107 26.74 -3.08 -15.86
CA GLY A 107 26.88 -2.10 -16.92
C GLY A 107 26.51 -2.61 -18.33
N PHE A 108 26.63 -3.90 -18.60
CA PHE A 108 26.34 -4.56 -19.88
C PHE A 108 25.14 -5.51 -19.79
N ASP A 109 24.84 -5.99 -18.60
CA ASP A 109 23.73 -6.87 -18.28
C ASP A 109 23.24 -6.57 -16.88
N SER A 110 21.99 -6.91 -16.57
CA SER A 110 21.44 -6.75 -15.23
C SER A 110 20.39 -7.79 -14.92
N LYS A 111 20.28 -8.14 -13.63
CA LYS A 111 19.20 -8.99 -13.09
C LYS A 111 18.46 -8.25 -12.00
N THR A 112 17.16 -8.49 -11.95
CA THR A 112 16.29 -7.92 -10.91
C THR A 112 15.76 -9.04 -10.03
N LEU A 113 15.93 -8.87 -8.73
CA LEU A 113 15.33 -9.70 -7.68
C LEU A 113 14.09 -8.99 -7.18
N THR A 114 12.95 -9.62 -7.26
CA THR A 114 11.69 -9.14 -6.66
C THR A 114 11.68 -9.45 -5.17
N VAL A 115 11.34 -8.48 -4.36
CA VAL A 115 11.22 -8.59 -2.91
C VAL A 115 9.78 -8.33 -2.51
N LYS A 116 9.08 -9.35 -2.04
CA LYS A 116 7.72 -9.26 -1.54
C LYS A 116 7.70 -9.28 -0.03
N GLN A 117 6.85 -8.50 0.58
CA GLN A 117 6.67 -8.53 2.02
C GLN A 117 5.20 -8.44 2.38
N LYS A 118 4.78 -9.37 3.26
CA LYS A 118 3.48 -9.32 3.90
C LYS A 118 3.36 -8.10 4.80
N GLY A 119 2.15 -7.56 4.87
CA GLY A 119 1.79 -6.53 5.82
C GLY A 119 0.94 -7.08 6.97
N THR A 120 0.29 -6.19 7.69
CA THR A 120 -0.67 -6.55 8.75
C THR A 120 -2.00 -7.06 8.19
N GLY A 121 -2.23 -6.89 6.88
CA GLY A 121 -3.38 -7.42 6.14
C GLY A 121 -3.17 -7.29 4.64
N SER A 122 -3.92 -8.04 3.84
CA SER A 122 -4.02 -7.80 2.41
C SER A 122 -4.86 -6.55 2.15
N VAL A 123 -4.69 -5.92 0.98
CA VAL A 123 -5.53 -4.77 0.58
C VAL A 123 -7.03 -5.12 0.65
N ALA A 124 -7.37 -6.39 0.38
CA ALA A 124 -8.73 -6.90 0.45
C ALA A 124 -9.32 -6.92 1.88
N ASP A 125 -8.46 -6.92 2.93
CA ASP A 125 -8.89 -7.10 4.31
C ASP A 125 -8.73 -5.84 5.18
N MET A 126 -8.14 -4.76 4.65
CA MET A 126 -7.97 -3.52 5.41
C MET A 126 -9.19 -2.62 5.33
N THR A 127 -9.86 -2.49 6.45
CA THR A 127 -10.88 -1.46 6.62
C THR A 127 -10.18 -0.10 6.84
N VAL A 128 -10.24 0.77 5.83
CA VAL A 128 -9.71 2.14 5.93
C VAL A 128 -10.60 2.99 6.80
N TYR A 129 -11.91 2.92 6.59
CA TYR A 129 -12.91 3.62 7.36
C TYR A 129 -14.18 2.79 7.48
N LYS A 130 -14.73 2.72 8.69
CA LYS A 130 -16.03 2.10 8.95
C LYS A 130 -16.74 2.92 10.03
N ASN A 131 -18.02 3.19 9.84
CA ASN A 131 -18.90 3.74 10.86
C ASN A 131 -20.21 2.93 10.85
N ASN A 132 -20.48 2.24 11.96
CA ASN A 132 -21.71 1.46 12.13
C ASN A 132 -22.82 2.28 12.82
N PHE A 133 -22.54 3.54 13.20
CA PHE A 133 -23.45 4.47 13.84
C PHE A 133 -23.94 4.05 15.24
N ASP A 134 -23.32 3.08 15.89
CA ASP A 134 -23.81 2.42 17.10
C ASP A 134 -22.98 2.70 18.36
N LYS A 135 -22.43 3.91 18.51
CA LYS A 135 -21.73 4.32 19.74
C LYS A 135 -22.69 4.35 20.95
N ALA A 136 -23.92 4.81 20.71
CA ALA A 136 -25.02 4.76 21.66
C ALA A 136 -26.34 4.68 20.90
N GLU A 137 -27.35 4.02 21.49
CA GLU A 137 -28.66 3.86 20.86
C GLU A 137 -29.41 5.20 20.78
N ALA A 138 -29.90 5.52 19.59
CA ALA A 138 -30.74 6.69 19.36
C ALA A 138 -32.14 6.48 19.97
N THR A 139 -32.60 7.45 20.74
CA THR A 139 -33.92 7.45 21.32
C THR A 139 -34.66 8.78 21.05
N LYS A 140 -35.97 8.76 21.06
CA LYS A 140 -36.76 9.98 20.87
C LYS A 140 -36.61 11.00 22.03
N THR A 141 -36.00 10.58 23.13
CA THR A 141 -35.68 11.47 24.25
C THR A 141 -34.55 12.44 23.98
N TYR A 142 -33.69 12.13 23.01
CA TYR A 142 -32.64 13.04 22.57
C TYR A 142 -33.12 14.12 21.58
N GLY A 143 -34.27 13.90 20.95
CA GLY A 143 -34.87 14.85 20.03
C GLY A 143 -35.80 15.84 20.72
N THR A 144 -36.40 16.74 19.95
CA THR A 144 -37.38 17.70 20.45
C THR A 144 -38.76 17.04 20.51
N GLY A 145 -39.29 16.84 21.69
CA GLY A 145 -40.59 16.22 21.93
C GLY A 145 -40.55 14.70 21.66
N THR A 146 -41.38 14.19 20.74
CA THR A 146 -41.48 12.79 20.36
C THR A 146 -40.69 12.44 19.10
N SER A 147 -39.91 13.38 18.55
CA SER A 147 -39.18 13.23 17.32
C SER A 147 -37.81 12.61 17.57
N TRP A 148 -37.29 11.89 16.58
CA TRP A 148 -35.92 11.40 16.57
C TRP A 148 -34.95 12.61 16.56
N PRO A 149 -33.74 12.48 17.23
CA PRO A 149 -32.77 13.56 17.26
C PRO A 149 -32.16 13.82 15.90
N TYR A 150 -31.97 15.10 15.57
CA TYR A 150 -31.09 15.47 14.47
C TYR A 150 -29.63 15.11 14.79
N LEU A 151 -28.77 14.98 13.76
CA LEU A 151 -27.38 14.53 13.96
C LEU A 151 -26.53 15.52 14.77
N ASP A 152 -26.91 16.78 14.84
CA ASP A 152 -26.30 17.82 15.69
C ASP A 152 -26.78 17.78 17.17
N GLN A 153 -27.82 16.99 17.45
CA GLN A 153 -28.41 16.86 18.79
C GLN A 153 -27.97 15.57 19.50
N PHE A 154 -27.33 14.66 18.81
CA PHE A 154 -26.97 13.34 19.32
C PHE A 154 -25.71 12.80 18.67
N ASP A 155 -24.64 12.61 19.45
CA ASP A 155 -23.33 12.12 18.99
C ASP A 155 -23.18 10.59 19.03
N GLY A 156 -24.21 9.87 19.47
CA GLY A 156 -24.16 8.39 19.58
C GLY A 156 -24.04 7.64 18.24
N TRP A 157 -24.21 8.35 17.12
CA TRP A 157 -23.96 7.80 15.79
C TRP A 157 -22.50 7.87 15.35
N LYS A 158 -21.64 8.61 16.04
CA LYS A 158 -20.21 8.76 15.71
C LYS A 158 -19.42 7.59 16.28
N ASN A 159 -19.19 6.57 15.46
CA ASN A 159 -18.49 5.33 15.85
C ASN A 159 -17.50 4.89 14.76
N ALA A 160 -16.69 5.84 14.28
CA ALA A 160 -15.71 5.57 13.25
C ALA A 160 -14.56 4.72 13.76
N THR A 161 -14.16 3.77 12.94
CA THR A 161 -13.00 2.88 13.13
C THR A 161 -12.30 2.65 11.80
N GLY A 162 -11.09 2.13 11.82
CA GLY A 162 -10.31 1.84 10.63
C GLY A 162 -8.96 2.55 10.64
N THR A 163 -8.10 2.18 9.71
CA THR A 163 -6.72 2.70 9.65
C THR A 163 -6.63 4.16 9.25
N GLY A 164 -7.65 4.69 8.58
CA GLY A 164 -7.77 6.08 8.16
C GLY A 164 -8.72 6.92 9.00
N ALA A 165 -9.33 6.33 10.05
CA ALA A 165 -10.23 7.04 10.96
C ALA A 165 -9.45 7.87 12.00
N GLY A 166 -10.17 8.80 12.69
CA GLY A 166 -9.65 9.61 13.79
C GLY A 166 -9.31 11.06 13.43
N SER A 167 -9.49 11.45 12.16
CA SER A 167 -9.36 12.84 11.69
C SER A 167 -10.54 13.26 10.83
N GLU A 168 -11.58 12.43 10.80
CA GLU A 168 -12.76 12.67 9.99
C GLU A 168 -13.58 13.87 10.50
N GLU A 169 -14.10 14.62 9.56
CA GLU A 169 -15.06 15.68 9.77
C GLU A 169 -16.38 15.32 9.08
N TYR A 170 -17.48 15.62 9.76
CA TYR A 170 -18.81 15.30 9.27
C TYR A 170 -19.58 16.57 8.91
N SER A 171 -20.21 16.54 7.74
CA SER A 171 -21.14 17.56 7.30
C SER A 171 -22.45 16.91 6.85
N PHE A 172 -23.58 17.47 7.26
CA PHE A 172 -24.88 16.88 6.98
C PHE A 172 -25.98 17.93 6.93
N LYS A 173 -27.09 17.58 6.30
CA LYS A 173 -28.29 18.40 6.21
C LYS A 173 -29.53 17.52 6.23
N ALA A 174 -30.55 17.94 6.97
CA ALA A 174 -31.86 17.30 7.04
C ALA A 174 -31.80 15.79 7.39
N MET A 175 -30.98 15.46 8.40
CA MET A 175 -30.75 14.08 8.83
C MET A 175 -31.03 13.88 10.31
N SER A 176 -31.47 12.67 10.65
CA SER A 176 -31.68 12.25 12.04
C SER A 176 -31.08 10.88 12.29
N ALA A 177 -30.62 10.63 13.52
CA ALA A 177 -30.28 9.31 13.98
C ALA A 177 -31.55 8.62 14.48
N ARG A 178 -31.76 7.37 14.07
CA ARG A 178 -32.94 6.57 14.45
C ARG A 178 -32.53 5.19 14.88
N ALA A 179 -33.24 4.63 15.86
CA ALA A 179 -33.09 3.22 16.16
C ALA A 179 -33.64 2.35 15.03
N ASN A 180 -32.94 1.26 14.74
CA ASN A 180 -33.40 0.28 13.78
C ASN A 180 -34.69 -0.36 14.28
N SER A 181 -35.65 -0.54 13.39
CA SER A 181 -36.87 -1.25 13.72
C SER A 181 -36.61 -2.75 13.73
N THR A 182 -37.07 -3.42 14.79
CA THR A 182 -37.04 -4.89 14.87
C THR A 182 -38.02 -5.57 13.91
N SER A 183 -38.96 -4.80 13.33
CA SER A 183 -39.92 -5.30 12.36
C SER A 183 -39.37 -5.33 10.93
N ASN A 184 -38.25 -4.66 10.64
CA ASN A 184 -37.62 -4.69 9.33
C ASN A 184 -36.76 -5.95 9.21
N SER A 185 -37.17 -6.86 8.33
CA SER A 185 -36.36 -8.03 8.02
C SER A 185 -35.21 -7.66 7.12
N ASN A 186 -34.01 -8.00 7.55
CA ASN A 186 -32.80 -7.89 6.73
C ASN A 186 -32.78 -9.00 5.67
N TYR A 187 -32.03 -8.76 4.59
CA TYR A 187 -31.68 -9.83 3.65
C TYR A 187 -30.76 -10.84 4.31
N SER A 188 -30.74 -12.06 3.77
CA SER A 188 -29.98 -13.17 4.32
C SER A 188 -28.50 -12.88 4.51
N ASP A 189 -27.91 -12.04 3.69
CA ASP A 189 -26.49 -11.76 3.68
C ASP A 189 -26.11 -10.38 4.27
N TYR A 190 -27.08 -9.62 4.76
CA TYR A 190 -26.84 -8.33 5.40
C TYR A 190 -27.80 -8.08 6.56
N ALA A 191 -27.26 -8.03 7.76
CA ALA A 191 -28.02 -7.84 9.00
C ALA A 191 -28.14 -6.38 9.45
N GLY A 192 -27.76 -5.42 8.62
CA GLY A 192 -27.67 -4.01 9.01
C GLY A 192 -26.47 -3.72 9.93
N SER A 193 -26.34 -2.48 10.36
CA SER A 193 -25.20 -2.06 11.18
C SER A 193 -25.39 -2.30 12.68
N GLY A 194 -26.59 -2.56 13.15
CA GLY A 194 -26.89 -2.77 14.55
C GLY A 194 -28.04 -1.92 15.07
N SER A 195 -27.82 -1.13 16.14
CA SER A 195 -28.90 -0.42 16.83
C SER A 195 -29.44 0.79 16.08
N ASN A 196 -28.59 1.48 15.31
CA ASN A 196 -28.95 2.76 14.69
C ASN A 196 -28.88 2.73 13.17
N ASN A 197 -29.57 3.69 12.58
CA ASN A 197 -29.38 4.11 11.20
C ASN A 197 -29.37 5.63 11.10
N LEU A 198 -28.87 6.15 9.97
CA LEU A 198 -28.98 7.54 9.60
C LEU A 198 -30.14 7.69 8.61
N PHE A 199 -31.14 8.46 9.01
CA PHE A 199 -32.31 8.72 8.19
C PHE A 199 -32.12 10.02 7.39
N PHE A 200 -32.22 9.90 6.08
CA PHE A 200 -32.16 11.01 5.14
C PHE A 200 -33.55 11.58 4.92
N GLY A 201 -33.73 12.86 5.25
CA GLY A 201 -34.91 13.62 4.87
C GLY A 201 -34.90 14.04 3.40
N SER A 202 -35.81 14.89 3.02
CA SER A 202 -35.85 15.44 1.65
C SER A 202 -34.69 16.40 1.40
N ASN A 203 -33.98 16.24 0.27
CA ASN A 203 -32.78 17.00 -0.08
C ASN A 203 -31.69 16.96 1.01
N ALA A 204 -31.55 15.82 1.65
CA ALA A 204 -30.53 15.57 2.66
C ALA A 204 -29.19 15.21 2.03
N TYR A 205 -28.13 15.44 2.78
CA TYR A 205 -26.81 14.88 2.47
C TYR A 205 -26.06 14.52 3.75
N PHE A 206 -25.11 13.60 3.62
CA PHE A 206 -24.14 13.21 4.62
C PHE A 206 -22.77 13.14 3.96
N SER A 207 -21.79 13.82 4.51
CA SER A 207 -20.43 13.85 4.00
C SER A 207 -19.45 13.54 5.12
N VAL A 208 -18.43 12.75 4.80
CA VAL A 208 -17.28 12.46 5.66
C VAL A 208 -16.03 12.90 4.92
N THR A 209 -15.23 13.76 5.52
CA THR A 209 -13.95 14.22 4.98
C THR A 209 -12.82 13.88 5.96
N GLY A 210 -11.58 14.06 5.56
CA GLY A 210 -10.42 13.80 6.42
C GLY A 210 -10.08 12.33 6.67
N ILE A 211 -10.69 11.39 5.92
CA ILE A 211 -10.30 9.99 5.95
C ILE A 211 -8.89 9.86 5.38
N LYS A 212 -7.96 9.34 6.16
CA LYS A 212 -6.57 9.12 5.71
C LYS A 212 -6.48 7.84 4.90
N LEU A 213 -6.24 7.99 3.60
CA LEU A 213 -6.05 6.86 2.73
C LEU A 213 -4.63 6.27 2.87
N GLN A 214 -4.52 4.97 2.63
CA GLN A 214 -3.25 4.26 2.49
C GLN A 214 -2.74 4.37 1.04
N SER A 215 -1.60 3.79 0.75
CA SER A 215 -0.99 3.84 -0.59
C SER A 215 -1.70 2.99 -1.66
N ALA A 216 -2.82 2.36 -1.35
CA ALA A 216 -3.62 1.63 -2.34
C ALA A 216 -4.26 2.59 -3.34
N THR A 217 -4.44 2.14 -4.57
CA THR A 217 -5.12 2.89 -5.64
C THR A 217 -6.61 2.53 -5.72
N ASP A 218 -6.95 1.27 -5.46
CA ASP A 218 -8.29 0.74 -5.61
C ASP A 218 -8.95 0.52 -4.25
N TYR A 219 -10.18 0.95 -4.13
CA TYR A 219 -10.97 0.87 -2.92
C TYR A 219 -12.33 0.24 -3.20
N SER A 220 -12.89 -0.38 -2.16
CA SER A 220 -14.28 -0.83 -2.15
C SER A 220 -15.05 -0.05 -1.10
N LEU A 221 -16.19 0.48 -1.48
CA LEU A 221 -17.18 1.07 -0.59
C LEU A 221 -18.35 0.11 -0.43
N THR A 222 -18.74 -0.15 0.79
CA THR A 222 -19.99 -0.86 1.10
C THR A 222 -20.83 -0.04 2.07
N PHE A 223 -22.13 -0.05 1.86
CA PHE A 223 -23.07 0.58 2.79
C PHE A 223 -24.42 -0.12 2.76
N GLY A 224 -25.08 -0.18 3.91
CA GLY A 224 -26.45 -0.64 3.99
C GLY A 224 -27.42 0.47 3.64
N ALA A 225 -28.43 0.17 2.84
CA ALA A 225 -29.48 1.09 2.50
C ALA A 225 -30.86 0.43 2.49
N GLU A 226 -31.88 1.20 2.86
CA GLU A 226 -33.28 0.82 2.66
C GLU A 226 -34.13 2.06 2.33
N LYS A 227 -35.18 1.86 1.60
CA LYS A 227 -36.23 2.89 1.46
C LYS A 227 -37.21 2.73 2.61
N TYR A 228 -37.36 3.78 3.41
CA TYR A 228 -38.37 3.78 4.47
C TYR A 228 -39.80 3.60 3.87
N SER A 229 -40.43 2.50 4.27
CA SER A 229 -41.77 2.18 3.85
C SER A 229 -42.79 2.56 4.91
N GLN A 230 -43.84 3.24 4.52
CA GLN A 230 -45.02 3.44 5.34
C GLN A 230 -46.19 2.50 4.90
N GLY A 231 -45.86 1.35 4.32
CA GLY A 231 -46.83 0.41 3.78
C GLY A 231 -47.31 0.73 2.37
N ASN A 232 -46.57 1.57 1.66
CA ASN A 232 -46.97 2.06 0.33
C ASN A 232 -46.21 1.42 -0.84
N GLY A 233 -45.48 0.37 -0.63
CA GLY A 233 -44.78 -0.34 -1.71
C GLY A 233 -43.63 0.46 -2.35
N SER A 234 -42.91 1.27 -1.57
CA SER A 234 -41.82 2.11 -2.09
C SER A 234 -40.53 1.34 -2.15
N LEU A 235 -40.01 1.12 -3.34
CA LEU A 235 -38.68 0.53 -3.56
C LEU A 235 -37.57 1.60 -3.41
N PHE A 236 -36.39 1.17 -2.99
CA PHE A 236 -35.20 2.01 -3.09
C PHE A 236 -34.90 2.29 -4.57
N LYS A 237 -34.56 3.53 -4.89
CA LYS A 237 -34.25 3.94 -6.24
C LYS A 237 -32.89 4.58 -6.32
N HIS A 238 -32.00 4.02 -7.14
CA HIS A 238 -30.64 4.53 -7.34
C HIS A 238 -30.61 5.98 -7.81
N ASN A 239 -31.55 6.40 -8.62
CA ASN A 239 -31.67 7.76 -9.12
C ASN A 239 -32.18 8.79 -8.07
N GLU A 240 -32.50 8.34 -6.87
CA GLU A 240 -32.90 9.19 -5.74
C GLU A 240 -31.82 9.26 -4.65
N PHE A 241 -30.77 8.44 -4.72
CA PHE A 241 -29.70 8.38 -3.73
C PHE A 241 -28.33 8.29 -4.42
N HIS A 242 -27.57 9.35 -4.36
CA HIS A 242 -26.31 9.50 -5.06
C HIS A 242 -25.15 9.40 -4.09
N VAL A 243 -24.08 8.72 -4.50
CA VAL A 243 -22.85 8.54 -3.72
C VAL A 243 -21.68 9.15 -4.46
N TYR A 244 -20.87 9.92 -3.77
CA TYR A 244 -19.76 10.64 -4.37
C TYR A 244 -18.47 10.39 -3.59
N VAL A 245 -17.34 10.45 -4.29
CA VAL A 245 -16.01 10.41 -3.72
C VAL A 245 -15.18 11.60 -4.20
N SER A 246 -14.30 12.09 -3.34
CA SER A 246 -13.40 13.20 -3.65
C SER A 246 -12.06 12.97 -2.97
N ASN A 247 -10.97 13.36 -3.65
CA ASN A 247 -9.62 13.39 -3.08
C ASN A 247 -9.31 14.71 -2.36
N ASP A 248 -9.92 15.80 -2.80
CA ASP A 248 -9.61 17.17 -2.34
C ASP A 248 -10.78 17.86 -1.61
N GLY A 249 -11.94 17.20 -1.51
CA GLY A 249 -13.16 17.78 -0.94
C GLY A 249 -13.83 18.85 -1.80
N ALA A 250 -13.28 19.16 -2.97
CA ALA A 250 -13.78 20.19 -3.89
C ALA A 250 -14.38 19.58 -5.17
N LYS A 251 -13.69 18.61 -5.74
CA LYS A 251 -14.17 17.88 -6.93
C LYS A 251 -14.72 16.54 -6.50
N TRP A 252 -15.99 16.32 -6.76
CA TRP A 252 -16.70 15.10 -6.40
C TRP A 252 -17.04 14.30 -7.64
N VAL A 253 -16.74 13.02 -7.62
CA VAL A 253 -17.05 12.05 -8.67
C VAL A 253 -18.15 11.14 -8.16
N GLU A 254 -19.22 11.00 -8.94
CA GLU A 254 -20.31 10.09 -8.61
C GLU A 254 -19.86 8.64 -8.80
N LEU A 255 -20.22 7.79 -7.85
CA LEU A 255 -19.96 6.37 -7.87
C LEU A 255 -21.21 5.60 -8.27
N GLU A 256 -21.05 4.73 -9.23
CA GLU A 256 -22.03 3.67 -9.50
C GLU A 256 -21.93 2.62 -8.38
N TYR A 257 -23.06 2.14 -7.89
CA TYR A 257 -23.14 1.10 -6.89
C TYR A 257 -24.24 0.08 -7.21
N SER A 258 -24.14 -1.11 -6.62
CA SER A 258 -25.07 -2.20 -6.85
C SER A 258 -25.54 -2.84 -5.55
N PHE A 259 -26.77 -3.36 -5.55
CA PHE A 259 -27.32 -4.19 -4.49
C PHE A 259 -27.23 -5.67 -4.90
N PRO A 260 -26.49 -6.52 -4.16
CA PRO A 260 -26.32 -7.93 -4.53
C PRO A 260 -27.62 -8.72 -4.58
N ASN A 261 -28.58 -8.38 -3.71
CA ASN A 261 -29.84 -9.08 -3.57
C ASN A 261 -31.02 -8.36 -4.25
N GLY A 262 -30.75 -7.22 -4.89
CA GLY A 262 -31.72 -6.39 -5.58
C GLY A 262 -32.54 -5.48 -4.66
N ASP A 263 -33.19 -4.50 -5.26
CA ASP A 263 -33.99 -3.50 -4.57
C ASP A 263 -35.32 -4.10 -4.08
N LYS A 264 -35.49 -4.21 -2.78
CA LYS A 264 -36.73 -4.66 -2.17
C LYS A 264 -37.21 -3.71 -1.09
N GLU A 265 -38.54 -3.57 -1.05
CA GLU A 265 -39.19 -2.64 -0.13
C GLU A 265 -38.97 -2.99 1.34
N GLY A 266 -38.65 -1.95 2.16
CA GLY A 266 -38.66 -2.03 3.61
C GLY A 266 -37.64 -3.03 4.16
N ARG A 267 -36.55 -3.27 3.43
CA ARG A 267 -35.48 -4.18 3.84
C ARG A 267 -34.12 -3.59 3.58
N TRP A 268 -33.24 -3.78 4.55
CA TRP A 268 -31.83 -3.47 4.40
C TRP A 268 -31.19 -4.36 3.34
N ASP A 269 -30.44 -3.73 2.46
CA ASP A 269 -29.63 -4.41 1.47
C ASP A 269 -28.23 -3.80 1.43
N LEU A 270 -27.23 -4.59 1.07
CA LEU A 270 -25.83 -4.14 1.02
C LEU A 270 -25.50 -3.64 -0.38
N ALA A 271 -25.28 -2.35 -0.48
CA ALA A 271 -24.75 -1.72 -1.68
C ALA A 271 -23.22 -1.83 -1.73
N THR A 272 -22.68 -2.03 -2.91
CA THR A 272 -21.23 -2.13 -3.14
C THR A 272 -20.79 -1.29 -4.33
N SER A 273 -19.62 -0.69 -4.24
CA SER A 273 -18.95 0.04 -5.31
C SER A 273 -17.45 -0.18 -5.23
N ASN A 274 -16.81 -0.44 -6.35
CA ASN A 274 -15.34 -0.46 -6.45
C ASN A 274 -14.91 0.77 -7.24
N PHE A 275 -13.90 1.46 -6.76
CA PHE A 275 -13.45 2.71 -7.38
C PHE A 275 -11.96 2.96 -7.16
N THR A 276 -11.38 3.74 -8.06
CA THR A 276 -10.05 4.33 -7.89
C THR A 276 -10.23 5.75 -7.37
N VAL A 277 -9.42 6.17 -6.41
CA VAL A 277 -9.49 7.54 -5.89
C VAL A 277 -9.22 8.54 -7.01
N PRO A 278 -10.11 9.53 -7.24
CA PRO A 278 -9.90 10.54 -8.26
C PRO A 278 -8.62 11.33 -8.04
N SER A 279 -7.88 11.61 -9.11
CA SER A 279 -6.68 12.44 -9.10
C SER A 279 -6.99 13.94 -9.07
#